data_b1900ef702a8813c6403fbf187ac834b
#
_entry.id   b1900ef702a8813c6403fbf187ac834b
#
_cell.length_a   1.000
_cell.length_b   1.000
_cell.length_c   1.000
_cell.angle_alpha   90.00
_cell.angle_beta   90.00
_cell.angle_gamma   90.00
#
_symmetry.space_group_name_H-M   'P 1'
#
loop_
_entity.id
_entity.type
_entity.pdbx_description
1 polymer ?
#
loop_
_entity_poly.entity_id
_entity_poly.type
_entity_poly.pdbx_seq_one_letter_code
_entity_poly.pdbx_strand_id
1 'polypeptide(L)'
;MSEIFLKPFTIHDLDDFMEWATDELVTQHLTWNSYTNFKQAQDFFESVVSKHSWFKAISLNEKVIGSITLTQGSGIYACKAELGYVLARNYWGQGFATQAVKLAVIQGFNELSIERIEAFVEPLNVASQKVLEKNNFFIEGFLKNHVLKKGVIKDHYIYAIYR
;
A
#
# COMPACT_ATOMS: atom_id res chain seq x y z
N MET A 1 -18.44 12.95 -6.09
CA MET A 1 -17.34 12.44 -5.21
C MET A 1 -16.03 12.81 -5.90
N SER A 2 -15.07 13.31 -5.15
CA SER A 2 -13.75 13.62 -5.73
C SER A 2 -13.09 12.33 -6.23
N GLU A 3 -12.56 12.39 -7.44
CA GLU A 3 -11.97 11.25 -8.12
C GLU A 3 -10.45 11.27 -7.93
N ILE A 4 -9.88 10.13 -7.57
CA ILE A 4 -8.43 9.95 -7.49
C ILE A 4 -7.92 9.26 -8.74
N PHE A 5 -6.63 9.39 -8.99
CA PHE A 5 -5.94 8.60 -10.01
C PHE A 5 -4.60 8.09 -9.49
N LEU A 6 -4.09 7.04 -10.11
CA LEU A 6 -2.77 6.48 -9.82
C LEU A 6 -1.80 6.96 -10.89
N LYS A 7 -0.66 7.53 -10.45
CA LYS A 7 0.44 7.94 -11.31
C LYS A 7 1.76 7.35 -10.83
N PRO A 8 2.80 7.30 -11.65
CA PRO A 8 4.14 6.97 -11.15
C PRO A 8 4.53 7.89 -10.00
N PHE A 9 5.11 7.32 -8.94
CA PHE A 9 5.64 8.10 -7.83
C PHE A 9 7.01 8.65 -8.23
N THR A 10 7.20 9.97 -8.12
CA THR A 10 8.43 10.65 -8.55
C THR A 10 9.11 11.35 -7.39
N ILE A 11 10.35 11.78 -7.59
CA ILE A 11 11.10 12.55 -6.59
C ILE A 11 10.40 13.88 -6.23
N HIS A 12 9.59 14.44 -7.14
CA HIS A 12 8.85 15.68 -6.92
C HIS A 12 7.65 15.49 -5.98
N ASP A 13 7.27 14.24 -5.68
CA ASP A 13 6.16 13.92 -4.77
C ASP A 13 6.62 13.80 -3.31
N LEU A 14 7.92 13.99 -3.03
CA LEU A 14 8.47 13.79 -1.69
C LEU A 14 8.00 14.82 -0.66
N ASP A 15 7.66 16.04 -1.07
CA ASP A 15 7.10 17.04 -0.15
C ASP A 15 5.73 16.57 0.37
N ASP A 16 4.86 16.10 -0.52
CA ASP A 16 3.58 15.52 -0.14
C ASP A 16 3.75 14.23 0.67
N PHE A 17 4.74 13.39 0.29
CA PHE A 17 5.07 12.15 1.01
C PHE A 17 5.40 12.42 2.49
N MET A 18 6.12 13.49 2.80
CA MET A 18 6.48 13.83 4.17
C MET A 18 5.24 14.07 5.06
N GLU A 19 4.09 14.45 4.49
CA GLU A 19 2.85 14.65 5.25
C GLU A 19 2.44 13.39 6.04
N TRP A 20 2.57 12.21 5.43
CA TRP A 20 2.26 10.96 6.15
C TRP A 20 3.48 10.23 6.68
N ALA A 21 4.66 10.46 6.11
CA ALA A 21 5.89 9.82 6.57
C ALA A 21 6.33 10.30 7.96
N THR A 22 5.93 11.51 8.35
CA THR A 22 6.20 12.10 9.67
C THR A 22 5.06 11.88 10.68
N ASP A 23 3.91 11.36 10.25
CA ASP A 23 2.74 11.17 11.12
C ASP A 23 2.80 9.79 11.80
N GLU A 24 2.99 9.77 13.12
CA GLU A 24 3.09 8.54 13.91
C GLU A 24 1.82 7.68 13.86
N LEU A 25 0.64 8.28 13.73
CA LEU A 25 -0.61 7.55 13.60
C LEU A 25 -0.70 6.80 12.25
N VAL A 26 -0.07 7.31 11.21
CA VAL A 26 0.04 6.63 9.92
C VAL A 26 1.12 5.55 9.98
N THR A 27 2.32 5.92 10.43
CA THR A 27 3.48 5.03 10.38
C THR A 27 3.39 3.86 11.37
N GLN A 28 2.51 3.93 12.39
CA GLN A 28 2.27 2.79 13.29
C GLN A 28 1.81 1.53 12.54
N HIS A 29 1.15 1.67 11.40
CA HIS A 29 0.70 0.56 10.54
C HIS A 29 1.75 0.13 9.51
N LEU A 30 2.85 0.88 9.38
CA LEU A 30 3.92 0.62 8.41
C LEU A 30 5.07 -0.18 9.02
N THR A 31 5.98 -0.64 8.17
CA THR A 31 7.16 -1.43 8.60
C THR A 31 8.32 -0.57 9.10
N TRP A 32 8.25 0.75 8.92
CA TRP A 32 9.28 1.72 9.31
C TRP A 32 8.72 2.80 10.26
N ASN A 33 9.60 3.45 11.01
CA ASN A 33 9.24 4.51 11.95
C ASN A 33 9.05 5.84 11.24
N SER A 34 8.32 6.76 11.89
CA SER A 34 8.12 8.11 11.37
C SER A 34 9.45 8.79 11.03
N TYR A 35 9.50 9.44 9.89
CA TYR A 35 10.64 10.22 9.47
C TYR A 35 10.75 11.52 10.28
N THR A 36 11.96 11.99 10.45
CA THR A 36 12.28 13.23 11.17
C THR A 36 12.92 14.30 10.29
N ASN A 37 13.33 13.93 9.07
CA ASN A 37 13.94 14.83 8.11
C ASN A 37 13.70 14.38 6.67
N PHE A 38 13.86 15.31 5.74
CA PHE A 38 13.63 15.09 4.31
C PHE A 38 14.63 14.10 3.66
N LYS A 39 15.86 14.06 4.19
CA LYS A 39 16.89 13.13 3.70
C LYS A 39 16.43 11.66 3.75
N GLN A 40 15.69 11.29 4.80
CA GLN A 40 15.14 9.93 4.91
C GLN A 40 14.14 9.62 3.78
N ALA A 41 13.35 10.62 3.35
CA ALA A 41 12.45 10.46 2.21
C ALA A 41 13.22 10.30 0.88
N GLN A 42 14.30 11.06 0.69
CA GLN A 42 15.18 10.92 -0.47
C GLN A 42 15.83 9.53 -0.52
N ASP A 43 16.37 9.08 0.62
CA ASP A 43 16.98 7.74 0.72
C ASP A 43 15.96 6.62 0.45
N PHE A 44 14.72 6.77 0.93
CA PHE A 44 13.63 5.86 0.63
C PHE A 44 13.29 5.84 -0.86
N PHE A 45 13.23 7.01 -1.50
CA PHE A 45 12.98 7.09 -2.93
C PHE A 45 14.09 6.36 -3.71
N GLU A 46 15.35 6.63 -3.42
CA GLU A 46 16.49 6.03 -4.13
C GLU A 46 16.63 4.52 -3.88
N SER A 47 16.38 4.08 -2.65
CA SER A 47 16.60 2.67 -2.27
C SER A 47 15.39 1.76 -2.53
N VAL A 48 14.19 2.29 -2.49
CA VAL A 48 12.94 1.51 -2.60
C VAL A 48 12.13 1.92 -3.83
N VAL A 49 11.66 3.16 -3.89
CA VAL A 49 10.69 3.59 -4.93
C VAL A 49 11.27 3.46 -6.32
N SER A 50 12.48 3.96 -6.57
CA SER A 50 13.12 3.96 -7.88
C SER A 50 13.43 2.54 -8.41
N LYS A 51 13.49 1.56 -7.53
CA LYS A 51 13.78 0.16 -7.86
C LYS A 51 12.54 -0.73 -7.90
N HIS A 52 11.40 -0.20 -7.46
CA HIS A 52 10.15 -0.96 -7.40
C HIS A 52 9.45 -0.94 -8.76
N SER A 53 9.08 -2.11 -9.27
CA SER A 53 8.48 -2.25 -10.60
C SER A 53 7.08 -1.65 -10.71
N TRP A 54 6.33 -1.60 -9.61
CA TRP A 54 4.97 -1.06 -9.58
C TRP A 54 4.69 -0.30 -8.28
N PHE A 55 5.20 0.92 -8.20
CA PHE A 55 4.98 1.86 -7.10
C PHE A 55 4.24 3.09 -7.62
N LYS A 56 3.02 3.32 -7.18
CA LYS A 56 2.18 4.43 -7.66
C LYS A 56 1.86 5.41 -6.53
N ALA A 57 1.81 6.69 -6.90
CA ALA A 57 1.24 7.73 -6.07
C ALA A 57 -0.29 7.74 -6.23
N ILE A 58 -1.00 7.91 -5.11
CA ILE A 58 -2.44 8.17 -5.09
C ILE A 58 -2.60 9.69 -5.14
N SER A 59 -3.13 10.21 -6.23
CA SER A 59 -3.26 11.66 -6.47
C SER A 59 -4.71 12.12 -6.45
N LEU A 60 -4.95 13.23 -5.76
CA LEU A 60 -6.24 13.92 -5.68
C LEU A 60 -5.99 15.40 -6.00
N ASN A 61 -6.59 15.93 -7.07
CA ASN A 61 -6.43 17.34 -7.48
C ASN A 61 -4.95 17.79 -7.51
N GLU A 62 -4.11 17.03 -8.19
CA GLU A 62 -2.65 17.25 -8.33
C GLU A 62 -1.82 17.01 -7.05
N LYS A 63 -2.43 16.90 -5.88
CA LYS A 63 -1.75 16.57 -4.64
C LYS A 63 -1.61 15.06 -4.47
N VAL A 64 -0.44 14.61 -4.04
CA VAL A 64 -0.25 13.20 -3.65
C VAL A 64 -0.70 13.00 -2.22
N ILE A 65 -1.72 12.15 -2.03
CA ILE A 65 -2.36 11.89 -0.74
C ILE A 65 -1.98 10.55 -0.13
N GLY A 66 -1.19 9.76 -0.84
CA GLY A 66 -0.77 8.42 -0.39
C GLY A 66 0.00 7.69 -1.47
N SER A 67 0.29 6.43 -1.21
CA SER A 67 0.93 5.52 -2.17
C SER A 67 0.31 4.14 -2.14
N ILE A 68 0.49 3.41 -3.24
CA ILE A 68 0.00 2.04 -3.41
C ILE A 68 0.99 1.24 -4.24
N THR A 69 1.23 0.00 -3.84
CA THR A 69 2.22 -0.87 -4.46
C THR A 69 1.63 -2.23 -4.81
N LEU A 70 2.14 -2.81 -5.88
CA LEU A 70 1.99 -4.23 -6.20
C LEU A 70 3.38 -4.83 -6.33
N THR A 71 3.80 -5.60 -5.34
CA THR A 71 5.10 -6.27 -5.32
C THR A 71 4.94 -7.66 -5.91
N GLN A 72 5.31 -7.81 -7.19
CA GLN A 72 5.24 -9.10 -7.87
C GLN A 72 6.29 -10.06 -7.30
N GLY A 73 5.88 -11.29 -7.08
CA GLY A 73 6.79 -12.35 -6.69
C GLY A 73 7.78 -12.73 -7.79
N SER A 74 8.76 -13.55 -7.46
CA SER A 74 9.78 -14.04 -8.38
C SER A 74 9.78 -15.57 -8.46
N GLY A 75 10.36 -16.12 -9.53
CA GLY A 75 10.42 -17.56 -9.75
C GLY A 75 9.03 -18.20 -9.76
N ILE A 76 8.81 -19.20 -8.92
CA ILE A 76 7.51 -19.90 -8.82
C ILE A 76 6.38 -19.01 -8.28
N TYR A 77 6.69 -17.87 -7.67
CA TYR A 77 5.73 -16.89 -7.15
C TYR A 77 5.44 -15.74 -8.11
N ALA A 78 5.99 -15.74 -9.33
CA ALA A 78 5.80 -14.68 -10.32
C ALA A 78 4.34 -14.50 -10.77
N CYS A 79 3.49 -15.49 -10.52
CA CYS A 79 2.06 -15.46 -10.84
C CYS A 79 1.21 -14.61 -9.88
N LYS A 80 1.80 -14.03 -8.84
CA LYS A 80 1.10 -13.23 -7.84
C LYS A 80 1.81 -11.92 -7.49
N ALA A 81 1.06 -10.97 -6.93
CA ALA A 81 1.62 -9.76 -6.34
C ALA A 81 1.02 -9.50 -4.95
N GLU A 82 1.81 -8.87 -4.09
CA GLU A 82 1.37 -8.37 -2.79
C GLU A 82 0.96 -6.90 -2.91
N LEU A 83 -0.24 -6.59 -2.46
CA LEU A 83 -0.79 -5.24 -2.38
C LEU A 83 -0.41 -4.58 -1.06
N GLY A 84 0.16 -3.37 -1.15
CA GLY A 84 0.36 -2.48 -0.01
C GLY A 84 -0.16 -1.08 -0.33
N TYR A 85 -0.72 -0.37 0.66
CA TYR A 85 -1.17 1.00 0.48
C TYR A 85 -1.15 1.79 1.79
N VAL A 86 -1.02 3.09 1.65
CA VAL A 86 -1.06 4.07 2.74
C VAL A 86 -1.69 5.36 2.26
N LEU A 87 -2.47 6.02 3.13
CA LEU A 87 -2.99 7.37 2.92
C LEU A 87 -2.57 8.29 4.06
N ALA A 88 -2.32 9.55 3.73
CA ALA A 88 -2.21 10.61 4.72
C ALA A 88 -3.52 10.69 5.55
N ARG A 89 -3.37 10.92 6.85
CA ARG A 89 -4.47 10.84 7.83
C ARG A 89 -5.66 11.72 7.50
N ASN A 90 -5.44 12.91 6.96
CA ASN A 90 -6.49 13.86 6.58
C ASN A 90 -7.46 13.33 5.50
N TYR A 91 -7.09 12.23 4.84
CA TYR A 91 -7.87 11.61 3.76
C TYR A 91 -8.52 10.28 4.18
N TRP A 92 -8.39 9.90 5.45
CA TRP A 92 -9.05 8.70 5.98
C TRP A 92 -10.57 8.83 6.04
N GLY A 93 -11.27 7.71 5.97
CA GLY A 93 -12.73 7.66 6.12
C GLY A 93 -13.54 8.21 4.94
N GLN A 94 -12.90 8.66 3.88
CA GLN A 94 -13.54 9.31 2.71
C GLN A 94 -13.67 8.40 1.49
N GLY A 95 -13.28 7.13 1.61
CA GLY A 95 -13.38 6.15 0.53
C GLY A 95 -12.23 6.16 -0.48
N PHE A 96 -11.22 7.02 -0.32
CA PHE A 96 -10.10 7.11 -1.25
C PHE A 96 -9.23 5.84 -1.30
N ALA A 97 -9.01 5.16 -0.16
CA ALA A 97 -8.31 3.88 -0.15
C ALA A 97 -9.07 2.81 -0.94
N THR A 98 -10.40 2.77 -0.81
CA THR A 98 -11.24 1.85 -1.59
C THR A 98 -11.14 2.11 -3.09
N GLN A 99 -11.15 3.39 -3.50
CA GLN A 99 -10.96 3.76 -4.92
C GLN A 99 -9.55 3.38 -5.40
N ALA A 100 -8.51 3.66 -4.61
CA ALA A 100 -7.13 3.35 -4.97
C ALA A 100 -6.90 1.85 -5.15
N VAL A 101 -7.42 1.03 -4.24
CA VAL A 101 -7.32 -0.44 -4.35
C VAL A 101 -8.07 -0.95 -5.59
N LYS A 102 -9.27 -0.42 -5.89
CA LYS A 102 -10.00 -0.76 -7.11
C LYS A 102 -9.16 -0.49 -8.37
N LEU A 103 -8.56 0.69 -8.46
CA LEU A 103 -7.71 1.06 -9.59
C LEU A 103 -6.46 0.17 -9.68
N ALA A 104 -5.83 -0.12 -8.54
CA ALA A 104 -4.65 -0.98 -8.48
C ALA A 104 -4.94 -2.41 -8.92
N VAL A 105 -6.10 -2.97 -8.55
CA VAL A 105 -6.52 -4.31 -9.01
C VAL A 105 -6.67 -4.35 -10.52
N ILE A 106 -7.37 -3.36 -11.09
CA ILE A 106 -7.59 -3.26 -12.55
C ILE A 106 -6.25 -3.09 -13.28
N GLN A 107 -5.43 -2.12 -12.86
CA GLN A 107 -4.14 -1.85 -13.49
C GLN A 107 -3.17 -3.03 -13.29
N GLY A 108 -3.12 -3.61 -12.10
CA GLY A 108 -2.22 -4.72 -11.79
C GLY A 108 -2.48 -5.93 -12.68
N PHE A 109 -3.72 -6.33 -12.84
CA PHE A 109 -4.06 -7.44 -13.75
C PHE A 109 -3.82 -7.11 -15.22
N ASN A 110 -3.88 -5.84 -15.63
CA ASN A 110 -3.61 -5.43 -17.00
C ASN A 110 -2.11 -5.25 -17.30
N GLU A 111 -1.36 -4.73 -16.34
CA GLU A 111 0.05 -4.35 -16.50
C GLU A 111 1.02 -5.48 -16.12
N LEU A 112 0.62 -6.35 -15.18
CA LEU A 112 1.44 -7.43 -14.65
C LEU A 112 0.91 -8.79 -15.11
N SER A 113 1.82 -9.73 -15.41
CA SER A 113 1.45 -11.11 -15.74
C SER A 113 1.18 -11.91 -14.47
N ILE A 114 0.10 -11.56 -13.77
CA ILE A 114 -0.29 -12.18 -12.50
C ILE A 114 -1.73 -12.68 -12.54
N GLU A 115 -2.01 -13.73 -11.79
CA GLU A 115 -3.33 -14.34 -11.65
C GLU A 115 -3.95 -14.08 -10.27
N ARG A 116 -3.15 -13.52 -9.34
CA ARG A 116 -3.52 -13.32 -7.94
C ARG A 116 -2.94 -12.03 -7.39
N ILE A 117 -3.75 -11.29 -6.64
CA ILE A 117 -3.29 -10.20 -5.76
C ILE A 117 -3.66 -10.59 -4.33
N GLU A 118 -2.68 -10.56 -3.45
CA GLU A 118 -2.86 -10.85 -2.01
C GLU A 118 -2.49 -9.64 -1.16
N ALA A 119 -3.07 -9.55 0.03
CA ALA A 119 -2.77 -8.51 1.01
C ALA A 119 -2.76 -9.09 2.43
N PHE A 120 -1.83 -8.63 3.25
CA PHE A 120 -1.71 -9.04 4.65
C PHE A 120 -2.19 -7.90 5.54
N VAL A 121 -3.08 -8.21 6.48
CA VAL A 121 -3.70 -7.22 7.36
C VAL A 121 -3.65 -7.68 8.80
N GLU A 122 -3.15 -6.82 9.69
CA GLU A 122 -3.21 -7.09 11.13
C GLU A 122 -4.68 -7.17 11.58
N PRO A 123 -5.05 -8.12 12.47
CA PRO A 123 -6.44 -8.31 12.90
C PRO A 123 -7.10 -7.05 13.48
N LEU A 124 -6.33 -6.16 14.10
CA LEU A 124 -6.84 -4.91 14.67
C LEU A 124 -7.03 -3.80 13.63
N ASN A 125 -6.50 -3.95 12.41
CA ASN A 125 -6.66 -2.96 11.33
C ASN A 125 -7.98 -3.19 10.57
N VAL A 126 -9.09 -2.96 11.25
CA VAL A 126 -10.45 -3.14 10.70
C VAL A 126 -10.71 -2.24 9.50
N ALA A 127 -10.13 -1.04 9.47
CA ALA A 127 -10.29 -0.13 8.35
C ALA A 127 -9.73 -0.72 7.04
N SER A 128 -8.53 -1.33 7.09
CA SER A 128 -7.94 -1.99 5.93
C SER A 128 -8.75 -3.23 5.51
N GLN A 129 -9.24 -4.02 6.45
CA GLN A 129 -10.10 -5.17 6.14
C GLN A 129 -11.33 -4.73 5.33
N LYS A 130 -12.03 -3.68 5.77
CA LYS A 130 -13.19 -3.14 5.05
C LYS A 130 -12.87 -2.62 3.65
N VAL A 131 -11.69 -2.02 3.46
CA VAL A 131 -11.24 -1.57 2.13
C VAL A 131 -11.08 -2.76 1.18
N LEU A 132 -10.46 -3.83 1.65
CA LEU A 132 -10.25 -5.05 0.86
C LEU A 132 -11.57 -5.75 0.55
N GLU A 133 -12.45 -5.93 1.54
CA GLU A 133 -13.76 -6.55 1.38
C GLU A 133 -14.64 -5.80 0.36
N LYS A 134 -14.63 -4.46 0.39
CA LYS A 134 -15.34 -3.62 -0.60
C LYS A 134 -14.78 -3.76 -2.01
N ASN A 135 -13.58 -4.26 -2.18
CA ASN A 135 -12.94 -4.55 -3.46
C ASN A 135 -12.98 -6.06 -3.81
N ASN A 136 -13.88 -6.81 -3.18
CA ASN A 136 -14.10 -8.24 -3.42
C ASN A 136 -12.89 -9.13 -3.07
N PHE A 137 -11.97 -8.65 -2.24
CA PHE A 137 -11.02 -9.55 -1.61
C PHE A 137 -11.73 -10.39 -0.55
N PHE A 138 -11.31 -11.63 -0.41
CA PHE A 138 -11.82 -12.54 0.62
C PHE A 138 -10.69 -13.06 1.48
N ILE A 139 -11.00 -13.40 2.74
CA ILE A 139 -10.04 -13.99 3.66
C ILE A 139 -9.78 -15.44 3.24
N GLU A 140 -8.51 -15.78 3.03
CA GLU A 140 -8.07 -17.15 2.81
C GLU A 140 -7.53 -17.82 4.06
N GLY A 141 -7.11 -17.06 5.06
CA GLY A 141 -6.58 -17.64 6.28
C GLY A 141 -6.11 -16.63 7.31
N PHE A 142 -5.74 -17.19 8.46
CA PHE A 142 -5.12 -16.49 9.56
C PHE A 142 -3.69 -17.02 9.75
N LEU A 143 -2.71 -16.13 9.73
CA LEU A 143 -1.29 -16.45 9.84
C LEU A 143 -0.77 -16.01 11.20
N LYS A 144 -0.64 -16.96 12.11
CA LYS A 144 -0.13 -16.70 13.45
C LYS A 144 1.38 -16.53 13.43
N ASN A 145 1.89 -15.53 14.16
CA ASN A 145 3.32 -15.22 14.25
C ASN A 145 3.96 -15.00 12.87
N HIS A 146 3.26 -14.29 12.01
CA HIS A 146 3.59 -14.20 10.59
C HIS A 146 4.82 -13.34 10.30
N VAL A 147 4.97 -12.22 10.99
CA VAL A 147 6.09 -11.29 10.75
C VAL A 147 6.62 -10.69 12.05
N LEU A 148 7.90 -10.30 12.01
CA LEU A 148 8.51 -9.44 13.03
C LEU A 148 8.44 -7.99 12.54
N LYS A 149 7.63 -7.14 13.20
CA LYS A 149 7.44 -5.75 12.84
C LYS A 149 7.80 -4.85 14.01
N LYS A 150 8.81 -4.00 13.83
CA LYS A 150 9.32 -3.10 14.90
C LYS A 150 9.59 -3.82 16.23
N GLY A 151 10.21 -5.00 16.16
CA GLY A 151 10.53 -5.82 17.32
C GLY A 151 9.36 -6.59 17.93
N VAL A 152 8.15 -6.54 17.33
CA VAL A 152 6.97 -7.26 17.81
C VAL A 152 6.52 -8.27 16.77
N ILE A 153 6.27 -9.51 17.23
CA ILE A 153 5.67 -10.55 16.39
C ILE A 153 4.21 -10.20 16.14
N LYS A 154 3.79 -10.22 14.87
CA LYS A 154 2.43 -9.87 14.43
C LYS A 154 1.77 -11.02 13.69
N ASP A 155 0.47 -11.15 13.96
CA ASP A 155 -0.44 -12.02 13.21
C ASP A 155 -1.04 -11.25 12.03
N HIS A 156 -1.41 -11.96 10.97
CA HIS A 156 -2.11 -11.39 9.82
C HIS A 156 -3.27 -12.25 9.37
N TYR A 157 -4.33 -11.61 8.88
CA TYR A 157 -5.19 -12.23 7.88
C TYR A 157 -4.53 -12.12 6.51
N ILE A 158 -4.64 -13.17 5.71
CA ILE A 158 -4.34 -13.12 4.29
C ILE A 158 -5.63 -12.97 3.49
N TYR A 159 -5.72 -11.88 2.75
CA TYR A 159 -6.78 -11.60 1.79
C TYR A 159 -6.29 -11.81 0.37
N ALA A 160 -7.17 -12.22 -0.52
CA ALA A 160 -6.82 -12.41 -1.93
C ALA A 160 -7.97 -12.07 -2.86
N ILE A 161 -7.61 -11.70 -4.10
CA ILE A 161 -8.49 -11.63 -5.26
C ILE A 161 -7.78 -12.27 -6.45
N TYR A 162 -8.55 -12.94 -7.32
CA TYR A 162 -8.04 -13.58 -8.52
C TYR A 162 -8.51 -12.87 -9.78
N ARG A 163 -7.74 -13.08 -10.87
CA ARG A 163 -8.11 -12.61 -12.22
C ARG A 163 -9.43 -13.23 -12.68
#